data_32251ed81345dbb0e816c340f143b033
#
_entry.id   32251ed81345dbb0e816c340f143b033
#
_cell.length_a   1.000
_cell.length_b   1.000
_cell.length_c   1.000
_cell.angle_alpha   90.00
_cell.angle_beta   90.00
_cell.angle_gamma   90.00
#
_symmetry.space_group_name_H-M   'P 1'
#
loop_
_entity.id
_entity.type
_entity.pdbx_description
1 polymer ?
#
loop_
_entity_poly.entity_id
_entity_poly.type
_entity_poly.pdbx_seq_one_letter_code
_entity_poly.pdbx_strand_id
1 'polypeptide(L)'
;MDKRIAIIGGGPAGLMAAETISAAGYRVIVYEGMPTVGRKLLMAGKSGLNLTHAEAMGDFFSRFGAARAFLEPILAAFDNAAVREWAAGLGSETFVGSSGRVFPKAMKASPLLRAWLERLAEQGVAIRTRHRWAGFEGDTLVFETPEGEVREPFDAVVLALGGASWPRLGSDAAWVPWLEARGVAVDPFRPANCGFDVDWSEHFVERFAGAPVKAVAAGPTRGEFVISWTGVEGSLVYG
;
A
#
# COMPACT_ATOMS: atom_id res chain seq x y z
N MET A 1 -21.69 -0.71 -19.89
CA MET A 1 -21.91 -2.08 -19.31
C MET A 1 -22.45 -1.88 -17.89
N ASP A 2 -23.62 -2.46 -17.58
CA ASP A 2 -24.31 -2.15 -16.31
C ASP A 2 -23.85 -3.05 -15.13
N LYS A 3 -22.65 -3.63 -15.26
CA LYS A 3 -22.07 -4.47 -14.20
C LYS A 3 -21.52 -3.60 -13.08
N ARG A 4 -21.88 -3.98 -11.85
CA ARG A 4 -21.48 -3.34 -10.62
C ARG A 4 -20.33 -4.09 -9.96
N ILE A 5 -19.18 -3.44 -9.82
CA ILE A 5 -17.98 -4.02 -9.24
C ILE A 5 -17.76 -3.44 -7.86
N ALA A 6 -17.62 -4.30 -6.85
CA ALA A 6 -17.21 -3.91 -5.51
C ALA A 6 -15.69 -4.01 -5.37
N ILE A 7 -15.09 -3.03 -4.73
CA ILE A 7 -13.69 -3.07 -4.33
C ILE A 7 -13.62 -2.95 -2.80
N ILE A 8 -13.02 -3.94 -2.16
CA ILE A 8 -12.91 -3.98 -0.71
C ILE A 8 -11.52 -3.52 -0.31
N GLY A 9 -11.47 -2.35 0.32
CA GLY A 9 -10.24 -1.66 0.75
C GLY A 9 -9.91 -0.43 -0.09
N GLY A 10 -9.91 0.73 0.56
CA GLY A 10 -9.59 2.04 -0.02
C GLY A 10 -8.11 2.41 0.09
N GLY A 11 -7.21 1.42 0.09
CA GLY A 11 -5.77 1.61 -0.01
C GLY A 11 -5.30 1.82 -1.45
N PRO A 12 -3.97 2.00 -1.71
CA PRO A 12 -3.45 2.24 -3.06
C PRO A 12 -3.87 1.16 -4.07
N ALA A 13 -3.88 -0.10 -3.68
CA ALA A 13 -4.28 -1.20 -4.55
C ALA A 13 -5.76 -1.10 -4.97
N GLY A 14 -6.64 -0.82 -3.99
CA GLY A 14 -8.08 -0.68 -4.28
C GLY A 14 -8.41 0.57 -5.09
N LEU A 15 -7.73 1.70 -4.81
CA LEU A 15 -7.93 2.93 -5.59
C LEU A 15 -7.42 2.78 -7.04
N MET A 16 -6.30 2.06 -7.26
CA MET A 16 -5.79 1.78 -8.60
C MET A 16 -6.72 0.82 -9.37
N ALA A 17 -7.23 -0.21 -8.69
CA ALA A 17 -8.25 -1.09 -9.27
C ALA A 17 -9.51 -0.31 -9.64
N ALA A 18 -9.95 0.62 -8.78
CA ALA A 18 -11.11 1.48 -9.05
C ALA A 18 -10.89 2.35 -10.29
N GLU A 19 -9.73 3.00 -10.41
CA GLU A 19 -9.38 3.82 -11.57
C GLU A 19 -9.38 3.00 -12.87
N THR A 20 -8.73 1.85 -12.86
CA THR A 20 -8.61 0.98 -14.04
C THR A 20 -9.98 0.43 -14.47
N ILE A 21 -10.78 -0.03 -13.53
CA ILE A 21 -12.07 -0.68 -13.83
C ILE A 21 -13.11 0.37 -14.24
N SER A 22 -13.14 1.54 -13.60
CA SER A 22 -14.07 2.61 -13.99
C SER A 22 -13.72 3.23 -15.34
N ALA A 23 -12.42 3.38 -15.66
CA ALA A 23 -11.97 3.79 -16.99
C ALA A 23 -12.39 2.81 -18.10
N ALA A 24 -12.59 1.53 -17.78
CA ALA A 24 -13.15 0.52 -18.69
C ALA A 24 -14.68 0.58 -18.79
N GLY A 25 -15.35 1.54 -18.16
CA GLY A 25 -16.80 1.79 -18.25
C GLY A 25 -17.66 0.97 -17.30
N TYR A 26 -17.10 0.33 -16.29
CA TYR A 26 -17.85 -0.38 -15.26
C TYR A 26 -18.25 0.54 -14.10
N ARG A 27 -19.39 0.24 -13.48
CA ARG A 27 -19.81 0.92 -12.26
C ARG A 27 -19.04 0.39 -11.05
N VAL A 28 -18.25 1.23 -10.39
CA VAL A 28 -17.35 0.86 -9.29
C VAL A 28 -17.80 1.47 -7.98
N ILE A 29 -17.79 0.66 -6.91
CA ILE A 29 -17.97 1.12 -5.54
C ILE A 29 -16.80 0.59 -4.70
N VAL A 30 -16.06 1.52 -4.06
CA VAL A 30 -14.99 1.19 -3.10
C VAL A 30 -15.57 1.21 -1.69
N TYR A 31 -15.38 0.12 -0.96
CA TYR A 31 -15.75 -0.01 0.45
C TYR A 31 -14.50 0.02 1.32
N GLU A 32 -14.49 0.90 2.29
CA GLU A 32 -13.37 1.10 3.22
C GLU A 32 -13.87 1.03 4.66
N GLY A 33 -13.28 0.18 5.47
CA GLY A 33 -13.65 0.00 6.88
C GLY A 33 -13.33 1.21 7.75
N MET A 34 -12.31 1.98 7.36
CA MET A 34 -11.86 3.16 8.10
C MET A 34 -12.65 4.42 7.71
N PRO A 35 -12.60 5.48 8.52
CA PRO A 35 -13.29 6.75 8.20
C PRO A 35 -12.77 7.47 6.94
N THR A 36 -11.58 7.13 6.45
CA THR A 36 -10.96 7.74 5.29
C THR A 36 -10.15 6.72 4.50
N VAL A 37 -10.06 6.90 3.19
CA VAL A 37 -9.21 6.08 2.30
C VAL A 37 -7.74 6.55 2.33
N GLY A 38 -6.83 5.73 1.80
CA GLY A 38 -5.42 6.07 1.60
C GLY A 38 -4.59 6.28 2.87
N ARG A 39 -5.05 5.80 4.03
CA ARG A 39 -4.42 6.06 5.34
C ARG A 39 -2.96 5.62 5.42
N LYS A 40 -2.63 4.41 4.95
CA LYS A 40 -1.24 3.92 4.91
C LYS A 40 -0.38 4.70 3.92
N LEU A 41 -0.93 5.11 2.77
CA LEU A 41 -0.26 5.97 1.80
C LEU A 41 0.10 7.33 2.41
N LEU A 42 -0.84 7.95 3.12
CA LEU A 42 -0.60 9.21 3.81
C LEU A 42 0.46 9.09 4.90
N MET A 43 0.46 7.98 5.64
CA MET A 43 1.47 7.73 6.68
C MET A 43 2.84 7.48 6.07
N ALA A 44 2.94 6.65 5.02
CA ALA A 44 4.18 6.40 4.29
C ALA A 44 4.77 7.69 3.69
N GLY A 45 3.92 8.62 3.27
CA GLY A 45 4.32 9.91 2.72
C GLY A 45 4.57 11.02 3.74
N LYS A 46 4.63 10.73 5.04
CA LYS A 46 4.80 11.75 6.08
C LYS A 46 6.16 12.46 6.02
N SER A 47 7.23 11.72 5.75
CA SER A 47 8.61 12.21 5.62
C SER A 47 9.12 12.28 4.18
N GLY A 48 8.26 11.96 3.21
CA GLY A 48 8.58 11.91 1.79
C GLY A 48 7.98 10.66 1.16
N LEU A 49 7.05 10.84 0.23
CA LEU A 49 6.41 9.73 -0.46
C LEU A 49 7.35 9.13 -1.50
N ASN A 50 7.92 7.97 -1.23
CA ASN A 50 8.61 7.18 -2.26
C ASN A 50 7.56 6.46 -3.13
N LEU A 51 7.45 6.84 -4.39
CA LEU A 51 6.51 6.24 -5.34
C LEU A 51 7.07 4.97 -5.98
N THR A 52 8.32 5.03 -6.43
CA THR A 52 9.00 3.94 -7.14
C THR A 52 10.52 4.16 -7.12
N HIS A 53 11.25 3.35 -7.86
CA HIS A 53 12.70 3.47 -8.06
C HIS A 53 13.01 3.67 -9.55
N ALA A 54 14.02 4.49 -9.87
CA ALA A 54 14.39 4.83 -11.25
C ALA A 54 15.45 3.89 -11.86
N GLU A 55 15.71 2.76 -11.21
CA GLU A 55 16.65 1.76 -11.74
C GLU A 55 16.14 1.07 -12.99
N ALA A 56 17.03 0.42 -13.72
CA ALA A 56 16.65 -0.41 -14.87
C ALA A 56 15.70 -1.53 -14.46
N MET A 57 14.68 -1.85 -15.28
CA MET A 57 13.66 -2.84 -14.92
C MET A 57 14.23 -4.23 -14.64
N GLY A 58 15.36 -4.61 -15.26
CA GLY A 58 16.03 -5.86 -14.94
C GLY A 58 16.52 -5.96 -13.50
N ASP A 59 17.08 -4.87 -12.98
CA ASP A 59 17.54 -4.76 -11.60
C ASP A 59 16.32 -4.70 -10.65
N PHE A 60 15.28 -3.94 -11.05
CA PHE A 60 14.02 -3.84 -10.31
C PHE A 60 13.38 -5.22 -10.11
N PHE A 61 13.26 -6.02 -11.17
CA PHE A 61 12.69 -7.36 -11.09
C PHE A 61 13.53 -8.31 -10.22
N SER A 62 14.86 -8.14 -10.16
CA SER A 62 15.73 -8.99 -9.35
C SER A 62 15.42 -8.90 -7.85
N ARG A 63 14.85 -7.79 -7.40
CA ARG A 63 14.48 -7.55 -5.98
C ARG A 63 13.34 -8.43 -5.48
N PHE A 64 12.57 -9.03 -6.39
CA PHE A 64 11.44 -9.89 -6.02
C PHE A 64 11.81 -11.36 -5.80
N GLY A 65 13.08 -11.72 -5.96
CA GLY A 65 13.58 -13.08 -5.70
C GLY A 65 12.73 -14.17 -6.37
N ALA A 66 12.25 -15.13 -5.60
CA ALA A 66 11.43 -16.24 -6.09
C ALA A 66 10.08 -15.80 -6.71
N ALA A 67 9.54 -14.65 -6.31
CA ALA A 67 8.29 -14.11 -6.86
C ALA A 67 8.47 -13.43 -8.22
N ARG A 68 9.70 -13.26 -8.71
CA ARG A 68 10.02 -12.57 -9.97
C ARG A 68 9.21 -13.13 -11.15
N ALA A 69 9.25 -14.43 -11.35
CA ALA A 69 8.59 -15.05 -12.50
C ALA A 69 7.08 -14.77 -12.58
N PHE A 70 6.42 -14.64 -11.43
CA PHE A 70 5.01 -14.28 -11.32
C PHE A 70 4.78 -12.78 -11.50
N LEU A 71 5.62 -11.94 -10.91
CA LEU A 71 5.40 -10.49 -10.85
C LEU A 71 5.91 -9.75 -12.10
N GLU A 72 6.94 -10.25 -12.77
CA GLU A 72 7.56 -9.56 -13.91
C GLU A 72 6.57 -9.18 -15.02
N PRO A 73 5.67 -10.07 -15.52
CA PRO A 73 4.70 -9.68 -16.54
C PRO A 73 3.67 -8.66 -16.04
N ILE A 74 3.31 -8.69 -14.74
CA ILE A 74 2.39 -7.75 -14.13
C ILE A 74 3.03 -6.36 -14.01
N LEU A 75 4.26 -6.32 -13.50
CA LEU A 75 5.02 -5.08 -13.33
C LEU A 75 5.47 -4.46 -14.66
N ALA A 76 5.69 -5.26 -15.68
CA ALA A 76 6.00 -4.76 -17.03
C ALA A 76 4.79 -4.04 -17.67
N ALA A 77 3.57 -4.42 -17.29
CA ALA A 77 2.35 -3.74 -17.77
C ALA A 77 2.12 -2.36 -17.11
N PHE A 78 2.69 -2.15 -15.92
CA PHE A 78 2.64 -0.87 -15.20
C PHE A 78 3.96 -0.68 -14.44
N ASP A 79 4.98 -0.30 -15.18
CA ASP A 79 6.37 -0.21 -14.74
C ASP A 79 6.67 1.09 -13.95
N ASN A 80 7.92 1.28 -13.57
CA ASN A 80 8.36 2.45 -12.83
C ASN A 80 8.23 3.77 -13.64
N ALA A 81 8.30 3.71 -14.96
CA ALA A 81 8.05 4.87 -15.82
C ALA A 81 6.55 5.19 -15.85
N ALA A 82 5.69 4.17 -16.02
CA ALA A 82 4.24 4.31 -15.99
C ALA A 82 3.73 4.89 -14.66
N VAL A 83 4.32 4.51 -13.51
CA VAL A 83 4.00 5.12 -12.20
C VAL A 83 4.30 6.62 -12.20
N ARG A 84 5.40 7.06 -12.81
CA ARG A 84 5.76 8.47 -12.90
C ARG A 84 4.83 9.24 -13.83
N GLU A 85 4.47 8.65 -14.96
CA GLU A 85 3.51 9.24 -15.93
C GLU A 85 2.13 9.35 -15.31
N TRP A 86 1.68 8.33 -14.60
CA TRP A 86 0.43 8.35 -13.85
C TRP A 86 0.40 9.48 -12.81
N ALA A 87 1.48 9.64 -12.03
CA ALA A 87 1.59 10.73 -11.06
C ALA A 87 1.59 12.11 -11.74
N ALA A 88 2.31 12.27 -12.86
CA ALA A 88 2.31 13.49 -13.66
C ALA A 88 0.91 13.80 -14.22
N GLY A 89 0.17 12.77 -14.67
CA GLY A 89 -1.22 12.89 -15.10
C GLY A 89 -2.19 13.34 -14.00
N LEU A 90 -1.80 13.19 -12.72
CA LEU A 90 -2.49 13.75 -11.55
C LEU A 90 -1.95 15.13 -11.14
N GLY A 91 -1.15 15.79 -11.99
CA GLY A 91 -0.50 17.06 -11.66
C GLY A 91 0.62 16.95 -10.63
N SER A 92 1.09 15.74 -10.34
CA SER A 92 2.15 15.48 -9.35
C SER A 92 3.47 15.15 -10.04
N GLU A 93 4.21 16.19 -10.44
CA GLU A 93 5.55 16.02 -11.01
C GLU A 93 6.50 15.32 -10.02
N THR A 94 7.40 14.47 -10.55
CA THR A 94 8.33 13.67 -9.77
C THR A 94 9.78 14.05 -10.04
N PHE A 95 10.66 13.74 -9.09
CA PHE A 95 12.12 13.79 -9.25
C PHE A 95 12.77 12.53 -8.71
N VAL A 96 13.98 12.26 -9.17
CA VAL A 96 14.80 11.13 -8.70
C VAL A 96 15.76 11.66 -7.64
N GLY A 97 15.69 11.06 -6.45
CA GLY A 97 16.64 11.34 -5.37
C GLY A 97 18.00 10.67 -5.59
N SER A 98 18.98 11.03 -4.78
CA SER A 98 20.37 10.50 -4.89
C SER A 98 20.48 8.97 -4.71
N SER A 99 19.47 8.36 -4.06
CA SER A 99 19.38 6.90 -3.88
C SER A 99 18.65 6.18 -5.01
N GLY A 100 18.28 6.86 -6.10
CA GLY A 100 17.45 6.31 -7.18
C GLY A 100 15.94 6.25 -6.85
N ARG A 101 15.53 6.57 -5.65
CA ARG A 101 14.11 6.63 -5.27
C ARG A 101 13.42 7.81 -5.96
N VAL A 102 12.18 7.61 -6.37
CA VAL A 102 11.36 8.62 -7.03
C VAL A 102 10.36 9.21 -6.06
N PHE A 103 10.35 10.53 -5.96
CA PHE A 103 9.48 11.28 -5.06
C PHE A 103 8.66 12.31 -5.84
N PRO A 104 7.42 12.62 -5.41
CA PRO A 104 6.74 13.83 -5.85
C PRO A 104 7.53 15.07 -5.45
N LYS A 105 7.56 16.12 -6.27
CA LYS A 105 8.22 17.39 -5.91
C LYS A 105 7.66 18.00 -4.61
N ALA A 106 6.38 17.78 -4.32
CA ALA A 106 5.74 18.21 -3.08
C ALA A 106 6.22 17.43 -1.84
N MET A 107 6.95 16.33 -1.99
CA MET A 107 7.43 15.42 -0.94
C MET A 107 6.32 14.85 -0.03
N LYS A 108 5.05 15.04 -0.36
CA LYS A 108 3.88 14.64 0.45
C LYS A 108 2.91 13.79 -0.35
N ALA A 109 2.27 12.84 0.32
CA ALA A 109 1.23 12.01 -0.28
C ALA A 109 -0.12 12.72 -0.44
N SER A 110 -0.42 13.72 0.40
CA SER A 110 -1.76 14.31 0.45
C SER A 110 -2.18 15.05 -0.82
N PRO A 111 -1.34 15.81 -1.54
CA PRO A 111 -1.74 16.42 -2.80
C PRO A 111 -2.04 15.36 -3.87
N LEU A 112 -1.18 14.34 -3.99
CA LEU A 112 -1.37 13.25 -4.93
C LEU A 112 -2.68 12.48 -4.65
N LEU A 113 -2.92 12.10 -3.39
CA LEU A 113 -4.15 11.39 -3.03
C LEU A 113 -5.40 12.23 -3.31
N ARG A 114 -5.36 13.54 -3.06
CA ARG A 114 -6.50 14.43 -3.34
C ARG A 114 -6.82 14.47 -4.83
N ALA A 115 -5.84 14.72 -5.68
CA ALA A 115 -6.01 14.72 -7.13
C ALA A 115 -6.49 13.37 -7.66
N TRP A 116 -6.00 12.28 -7.05
CA TRP A 116 -6.46 10.94 -7.39
C TRP A 116 -7.94 10.71 -7.05
N LEU A 117 -8.38 11.12 -5.88
CA LEU A 117 -9.77 11.01 -5.46
C LEU A 117 -10.70 11.90 -6.31
N GLU A 118 -10.25 13.08 -6.74
CA GLU A 118 -10.96 13.93 -7.69
C GLU A 118 -11.14 13.22 -9.03
N ARG A 119 -10.09 12.64 -9.60
CA ARG A 119 -10.17 11.83 -10.83
C ARG A 119 -11.15 10.66 -10.69
N LEU A 120 -11.10 9.93 -9.58
CA LEU A 120 -12.01 8.82 -9.33
C LEU A 120 -13.48 9.28 -9.26
N ALA A 121 -13.72 10.45 -8.65
CA ALA A 121 -15.06 11.04 -8.60
C ALA A 121 -15.54 11.45 -10.00
N GLU A 122 -14.68 12.03 -10.84
CA GLU A 122 -14.97 12.35 -12.25
C GLU A 122 -15.30 11.09 -13.08
N GLN A 123 -14.66 9.96 -12.76
CA GLN A 123 -14.97 8.65 -13.35
C GLN A 123 -16.23 7.99 -12.79
N GLY A 124 -16.93 8.65 -11.85
CA GLY A 124 -18.16 8.14 -11.25
C GLY A 124 -17.95 7.03 -10.20
N VAL A 125 -16.74 6.87 -9.67
CA VAL A 125 -16.45 5.92 -8.59
C VAL A 125 -17.10 6.40 -7.29
N ALA A 126 -17.95 5.56 -6.70
CA ALA A 126 -18.49 5.81 -5.37
C ALA A 126 -17.53 5.25 -4.29
N ILE A 127 -17.29 6.02 -3.23
CA ILE A 127 -16.49 5.57 -2.08
C ILE A 127 -17.36 5.56 -0.83
N ARG A 128 -17.48 4.40 -0.20
CA ARG A 128 -18.21 4.18 1.05
C ARG A 128 -17.23 3.88 2.17
N THR A 129 -16.99 4.84 3.03
CA THR A 129 -16.17 4.68 4.23
C THR A 129 -16.98 4.12 5.39
N ARG A 130 -16.31 3.63 6.45
CA ARG A 130 -16.93 2.99 7.62
C ARG A 130 -17.79 1.77 7.25
N HIS A 131 -17.44 1.10 6.16
CA HIS A 131 -18.03 -0.16 5.73
C HIS A 131 -16.97 -1.24 5.89
N ARG A 132 -16.88 -1.82 7.08
CA ARG A 132 -15.94 -2.90 7.37
C ARG A 132 -16.49 -4.19 6.77
N TRP A 133 -15.77 -4.76 5.83
CA TRP A 133 -16.14 -6.05 5.27
C TRP A 133 -16.05 -7.15 6.34
N ALA A 134 -17.13 -7.92 6.50
CA ALA A 134 -17.27 -8.99 7.47
C ALA A 134 -17.35 -10.39 6.82
N GLY A 135 -17.10 -10.46 5.52
CA GLY A 135 -17.13 -11.73 4.79
C GLY A 135 -18.23 -11.80 3.74
N PHE A 136 -18.60 -13.01 3.42
CA PHE A 136 -19.63 -13.31 2.42
C PHE A 136 -20.77 -14.11 3.04
N GLU A 137 -21.99 -13.85 2.59
CA GLU A 137 -23.16 -14.71 2.80
C GLU A 137 -23.67 -15.15 1.42
N GLY A 138 -23.39 -16.41 1.04
CA GLY A 138 -23.56 -16.85 -0.36
C GLY A 138 -22.71 -16.01 -1.31
N ASP A 139 -23.37 -15.37 -2.29
CA ASP A 139 -22.76 -14.46 -3.27
C ASP A 139 -22.88 -12.97 -2.86
N THR A 140 -23.30 -12.71 -1.63
CA THR A 140 -23.50 -11.35 -1.12
C THR A 140 -22.37 -10.96 -0.19
N LEU A 141 -21.91 -9.70 -0.30
CA LEU A 141 -20.94 -9.11 0.61
C LEU A 141 -21.63 -8.62 1.87
N VAL A 142 -21.06 -8.92 3.03
CA VAL A 142 -21.54 -8.44 4.33
C VAL A 142 -20.61 -7.37 4.84
N PHE A 143 -21.20 -6.27 5.31
CA PHE A 143 -20.46 -5.13 5.89
C PHE A 143 -21.02 -4.76 7.26
N GLU A 144 -20.12 -4.49 8.20
CA GLU A 144 -20.42 -3.80 9.44
C GLU A 144 -20.32 -2.30 9.21
N THR A 145 -21.37 -1.56 9.55
CA THR A 145 -21.42 -0.09 9.47
C THR A 145 -21.86 0.51 10.81
N PRO A 146 -21.69 1.81 11.03
CA PRO A 146 -22.21 2.47 12.25
C PRO A 146 -23.73 2.35 12.42
N GLU A 147 -24.46 2.18 11.31
CA GLU A 147 -25.93 2.06 11.28
C GLU A 147 -26.40 0.59 11.40
N GLY A 148 -25.47 -0.35 11.44
CA GLY A 148 -25.73 -1.79 11.50
C GLY A 148 -25.15 -2.57 10.36
N GLU A 149 -25.55 -3.82 10.22
CA GLU A 149 -25.07 -4.72 9.18
C GLU A 149 -25.77 -4.42 7.85
N VAL A 150 -24.98 -4.37 6.77
CA VAL A 150 -25.43 -4.13 5.40
C VAL A 150 -25.00 -5.29 4.51
N ARG A 151 -25.90 -5.73 3.65
CA ARG A 151 -25.68 -6.78 2.66
C ARG A 151 -25.81 -6.21 1.25
N GLU A 152 -24.79 -6.44 0.42
CA GLU A 152 -24.70 -5.87 -0.92
C GLU A 152 -24.37 -6.94 -1.97
N PRO A 153 -25.24 -7.14 -2.97
CA PRO A 153 -24.94 -8.01 -4.10
C PRO A 153 -24.09 -7.30 -5.15
N PHE A 154 -23.20 -8.03 -5.82
CA PHE A 154 -22.32 -7.54 -6.87
C PHE A 154 -22.14 -8.54 -8.00
N ASP A 155 -21.78 -8.03 -9.19
CA ASP A 155 -21.42 -8.88 -10.33
C ASP A 155 -19.97 -9.40 -10.24
N ALA A 156 -19.08 -8.62 -9.62
CA ALA A 156 -17.72 -9.04 -9.32
C ALA A 156 -17.14 -8.25 -8.13
N VAL A 157 -16.13 -8.83 -7.49
CA VAL A 157 -15.47 -8.27 -6.31
C VAL A 157 -13.98 -8.28 -6.50
N VAL A 158 -13.33 -7.17 -6.16
CA VAL A 158 -11.88 -7.06 -6.02
C VAL A 158 -11.53 -6.93 -4.54
N LEU A 159 -10.74 -7.86 -4.02
CA LEU A 159 -10.28 -7.85 -2.64
C LEU A 159 -8.92 -7.15 -2.56
N ALA A 160 -8.89 -5.93 -2.04
CA ALA A 160 -7.69 -5.10 -1.85
C ALA A 160 -7.43 -4.87 -0.35
N LEU A 161 -7.49 -5.93 0.43
CA LEU A 161 -7.64 -5.97 1.88
C LEU A 161 -6.36 -5.58 2.67
N GLY A 162 -5.24 -5.39 1.97
CA GLY A 162 -3.96 -5.12 2.61
C GLY A 162 -3.39 -6.35 3.34
N GLY A 163 -2.37 -6.12 4.14
CA GLY A 163 -1.72 -7.16 4.94
C GLY A 163 -1.99 -7.00 6.44
N ALA A 164 -0.97 -7.33 7.27
CA ALA A 164 -1.04 -7.32 8.74
C ALA A 164 -0.16 -6.24 9.40
N SER A 165 0.44 -5.34 8.62
CA SER A 165 1.54 -4.50 9.09
C SER A 165 1.13 -3.27 9.92
N TRP A 166 -0.14 -2.88 9.91
CA TRP A 166 -0.58 -1.68 10.62
C TRP A 166 -2.07 -1.71 11.01
N PRO A 167 -2.43 -2.45 12.06
CA PRO A 167 -3.85 -2.65 12.46
C PRO A 167 -4.60 -1.34 12.73
N ARG A 168 -3.94 -0.35 13.36
CA ARG A 168 -4.54 0.97 13.63
C ARG A 168 -4.93 1.76 12.37
N LEU A 169 -4.40 1.38 11.21
CA LEU A 169 -4.72 1.98 9.92
C LEU A 169 -5.60 1.09 9.04
N GLY A 170 -6.14 0.00 9.60
CA GLY A 170 -7.04 -0.93 8.91
C GLY A 170 -6.34 -2.08 8.19
N SER A 171 -5.04 -2.34 8.47
CA SER A 171 -4.27 -3.44 7.87
C SER A 171 -3.95 -4.47 8.96
N ASP A 172 -4.98 -5.26 9.35
CA ASP A 172 -4.99 -6.15 10.51
C ASP A 172 -5.10 -7.64 10.15
N ALA A 173 -5.14 -7.98 8.86
CA ALA A 173 -5.33 -9.35 8.34
C ALA A 173 -6.62 -10.05 8.83
N ALA A 174 -7.60 -9.34 9.36
CA ALA A 174 -8.85 -9.91 9.85
C ALA A 174 -9.65 -10.68 8.78
N TRP A 175 -9.34 -10.47 7.52
CA TRP A 175 -9.95 -11.12 6.36
C TRP A 175 -9.47 -12.57 6.12
N VAL A 176 -8.34 -12.99 6.70
CA VAL A 176 -7.73 -14.30 6.44
C VAL A 176 -8.70 -15.45 6.74
N PRO A 177 -9.34 -15.52 7.92
CA PRO A 177 -10.26 -16.63 8.22
C PRO A 177 -11.44 -16.72 7.24
N TRP A 178 -11.91 -15.60 6.68
CA TRP A 178 -13.05 -15.61 5.75
C TRP A 178 -12.68 -16.19 4.39
N LEU A 179 -11.45 -16.00 3.93
CA LEU A 179 -10.95 -16.61 2.70
C LEU A 179 -10.61 -18.10 2.91
N GLU A 180 -9.99 -18.44 4.03
CA GLU A 180 -9.68 -19.82 4.39
C GLU A 180 -10.97 -20.67 4.51
N ALA A 181 -12.03 -20.12 5.10
CA ALA A 181 -13.35 -20.76 5.18
C ALA A 181 -13.96 -21.03 3.80
N ARG A 182 -13.50 -20.34 2.74
CA ARG A 182 -13.86 -20.58 1.34
C ARG A 182 -12.87 -21.47 0.57
N GLY A 183 -11.92 -22.08 1.27
CA GLY A 183 -10.93 -22.96 0.68
C GLY A 183 -9.78 -22.25 -0.04
N VAL A 184 -9.62 -20.94 0.18
CA VAL A 184 -8.47 -20.19 -0.35
C VAL A 184 -7.29 -20.37 0.61
N ALA A 185 -6.20 -20.94 0.12
CA ALA A 185 -4.97 -21.03 0.91
C ALA A 185 -4.33 -19.65 1.06
N VAL A 186 -4.00 -19.28 2.29
CA VAL A 186 -3.32 -18.03 2.60
C VAL A 186 -1.99 -18.33 3.26
N ASP A 187 -0.90 -17.92 2.63
CA ASP A 187 0.42 -18.04 3.24
C ASP A 187 0.54 -17.14 4.47
N PRO A 188 1.16 -17.62 5.56
CA PRO A 188 1.35 -16.82 6.75
C PRO A 188 2.13 -15.53 6.46
N PHE A 189 1.66 -14.42 7.01
CA PHE A 189 2.40 -13.16 6.92
C PHE A 189 3.75 -13.27 7.63
N ARG A 190 4.78 -12.75 6.96
CA ARG A 190 6.13 -12.62 7.53
C ARG A 190 6.55 -11.16 7.48
N PRO A 191 7.24 -10.65 8.51
CA PRO A 191 7.76 -9.29 8.48
C PRO A 191 8.85 -9.20 7.40
N ALA A 192 8.67 -8.26 6.44
CA ALA A 192 9.65 -7.96 5.41
C ALA A 192 10.57 -6.80 5.83
N ASN A 193 10.02 -5.82 6.54
CA ASN A 193 10.74 -4.68 7.09
C ASN A 193 10.64 -4.76 8.61
N CYS A 194 11.57 -5.45 9.25
CA CYS A 194 11.64 -5.56 10.71
C CYS A 194 12.98 -4.99 11.22
N GLY A 195 12.92 -4.36 12.38
CA GLY A 195 14.11 -4.00 13.14
C GLY A 195 14.64 -5.20 13.91
N PHE A 196 15.83 -5.03 14.47
CA PHE A 196 16.41 -5.96 15.41
C PHE A 196 16.56 -5.28 16.76
N ASP A 197 16.21 -5.99 17.82
CA ASP A 197 16.40 -5.51 19.18
C ASP A 197 17.89 -5.51 19.51
N VAL A 198 18.33 -4.45 20.18
CA VAL A 198 19.68 -4.28 20.69
C VAL A 198 19.58 -3.79 22.13
N ASP A 199 20.32 -4.40 23.01
CA ASP A 199 20.37 -4.00 24.42
C ASP A 199 21.22 -2.75 24.61
N TRP A 200 20.63 -1.61 24.28
CA TRP A 200 21.24 -0.30 24.42
C TRP A 200 21.32 0.10 25.91
N SER A 201 22.39 0.78 26.32
CA SER A 201 22.37 1.44 27.63
C SER A 201 21.36 2.61 27.63
N GLU A 202 20.73 2.88 28.78
CA GLU A 202 19.79 4.00 28.95
C GLU A 202 20.37 5.32 28.44
N HIS A 203 21.62 5.62 28.82
CA HIS A 203 22.32 6.82 28.39
C HIS A 203 22.47 6.92 26.87
N PHE A 204 22.70 5.80 26.17
CA PHE A 204 22.83 5.77 24.71
C PHE A 204 21.48 6.02 24.04
N VAL A 205 20.44 5.36 24.50
CA VAL A 205 19.09 5.49 23.95
C VAL A 205 18.53 6.89 24.13
N GLU A 206 18.66 7.46 25.34
CA GLU A 206 18.19 8.83 25.61
C GLU A 206 18.83 9.87 24.68
N ARG A 207 20.09 9.64 24.31
CA ARG A 207 20.86 10.58 23.49
C ARG A 207 20.67 10.39 21.99
N PHE A 208 20.51 9.16 21.52
CA PHE A 208 20.58 8.81 20.10
C PHE A 208 19.33 8.18 19.51
N ALA A 209 18.29 7.85 20.30
CA ALA A 209 17.06 7.31 19.74
C ALA A 209 16.43 8.29 18.74
N GLY A 210 16.11 7.78 17.55
CA GLY A 210 15.64 8.56 16.41
C GLY A 210 16.76 9.11 15.51
N ALA A 211 18.04 8.97 15.91
CA ALA A 211 19.16 9.45 15.10
C ALA A 211 19.44 8.51 13.92
N PRO A 212 19.55 9.03 12.67
CA PRO A 212 19.96 8.23 11.53
C PRO A 212 21.49 8.08 11.49
N VAL A 213 21.95 6.86 11.23
CA VAL A 213 23.35 6.56 10.91
C VAL A 213 23.44 6.34 9.40
N LYS A 214 24.08 7.28 8.72
CA LYS A 214 24.14 7.34 7.25
C LYS A 214 25.48 6.84 6.71
N ALA A 215 25.49 6.50 5.41
CA ALA A 215 26.67 6.08 4.67
C ALA A 215 27.39 4.86 5.31
N VAL A 216 26.63 3.91 5.78
CA VAL A 216 27.10 2.66 6.41
C VAL A 216 27.09 1.53 5.39
N ALA A 217 27.99 0.58 5.56
CA ALA A 217 28.01 -0.67 4.79
C ALA A 217 27.97 -1.87 5.73
N ALA A 218 27.13 -2.87 5.38
CA ALA A 218 27.10 -4.17 5.99
C ALA A 218 27.33 -5.22 4.90
N GLY A 219 28.53 -5.82 4.86
CA GLY A 219 28.92 -6.65 3.72
C GLY A 219 28.89 -5.87 2.40
N PRO A 220 28.22 -6.39 1.37
CA PRO A 220 28.09 -5.71 0.08
C PRO A 220 27.01 -4.60 0.08
N THR A 221 26.12 -4.59 1.07
CA THR A 221 24.97 -3.66 1.12
C THR A 221 25.37 -2.34 1.73
N ARG A 222 25.02 -1.24 1.06
CA ARG A 222 25.21 0.13 1.56
C ARG A 222 23.85 0.76 1.83
N GLY A 223 23.77 1.53 2.91
CA GLY A 223 22.51 2.18 3.27
C GLY A 223 22.64 3.06 4.51
N GLU A 224 21.51 3.23 5.14
CA GLU A 224 21.38 3.91 6.43
C GLU A 224 20.50 3.09 7.36
N PHE A 225 20.68 3.24 8.65
CA PHE A 225 19.79 2.73 9.67
C PHE A 225 19.47 3.81 10.70
N VAL A 226 18.44 3.58 11.47
CA VAL A 226 18.02 4.47 12.56
C VAL A 226 18.20 3.71 13.88
N ILE A 227 18.73 4.37 14.86
CA ILE A 227 18.75 3.90 16.25
C ILE A 227 17.34 4.08 16.79
N SER A 228 16.66 2.99 17.12
CA SER A 228 15.35 3.02 17.77
C SER A 228 15.50 2.88 19.29
N TRP A 229 14.41 3.06 20.02
CA TRP A 229 14.39 2.87 21.48
C TRP A 229 14.75 1.44 21.90
N THR A 230 14.46 0.46 21.06
CA THR A 230 14.68 -0.94 21.34
C THR A 230 15.74 -1.60 20.47
N GLY A 231 16.35 -0.84 19.52
CA GLY A 231 17.33 -1.45 18.64
C GLY A 231 17.67 -0.66 17.39
N VAL A 232 17.70 -1.33 16.24
CA VAL A 232 18.05 -0.75 14.93
C VAL A 232 16.99 -1.07 13.88
N GLU A 233 16.72 -0.13 13.00
CA GLU A 233 15.79 -0.27 11.87
C GLU A 233 16.25 0.56 10.68
N GLY A 234 15.67 0.34 9.50
CA GLY A 234 15.96 1.13 8.30
C GLY A 234 16.47 0.31 7.11
N SER A 235 16.76 1.00 6.01
CA SER A 235 17.01 0.34 4.72
C SER A 235 18.22 -0.62 4.71
N LEU A 236 19.22 -0.38 5.52
CA LEU A 236 20.38 -1.28 5.64
C LEU A 236 20.04 -2.55 6.43
N VAL A 237 19.09 -2.42 7.37
CA VAL A 237 18.69 -3.53 8.27
C VAL A 237 17.69 -4.46 7.57
N TYR A 238 16.92 -3.93 6.60
CA TYR A 238 15.90 -4.67 5.87
C TYR A 238 16.41 -5.39 4.61
N GLY A 239 17.68 -5.16 4.22
CA GLY A 239 18.29 -5.64 2.97
C GLY A 239 18.93 -7.02 3.03
#